data_d7b7106942f2dae55ef42fa311825ea9
#
_entry.id   d7b7106942f2dae55ef42fa311825ea9
#
_cell.length_a   1.000
_cell.length_b   1.000
_cell.length_c   1.000
_cell.angle_alpha   90.00
_cell.angle_beta   90.00
_cell.angle_gamma   90.00
#
_symmetry.space_group_name_H-M   'P 1'
#
loop_
_entity.id
_entity.type
_entity.pdbx_description
1 polymer ?
#
loop_
_entity_poly.entity_id
_entity_poly.type
_entity_poly.pdbx_seq_one_letter_code
_entity_poly.pdbx_strand_id
1 'polypeptide(L)'
;MLRRSLTRFAAADKRKKPIMYMVMPYMNHDLSGLLDNPSVHLKEPQIKCYMLQLLQGLRYLHDSNILHRDMKAANLLINNQGILQIADFGLARHYDGPTPVPGQPMGEGIRDYTGLVVTRWYRPPELLLQLRQYTTAIDVWGVG
;
A
#
# COMPACT_ATOMS: atom_id res chain seq x y z
N MET A 1 -8.71 13.08 -3.14
CA MET A 1 -10.15 12.78 -3.01
C MET A 1 -10.49 11.60 -3.92
N LEU A 2 -10.54 10.39 -3.35
CA LEU A 2 -10.84 9.14 -4.07
C LEU A 2 -12.35 9.10 -4.38
N ARG A 3 -12.76 9.45 -5.60
CA ARG A 3 -14.11 9.11 -6.07
C ARG A 3 -14.11 7.63 -6.48
N ARG A 4 -14.58 6.78 -5.58
CA ARG A 4 -14.90 5.40 -5.88
C ARG A 4 -16.28 5.35 -6.53
N SER A 5 -16.38 5.02 -7.81
CA SER A 5 -17.64 4.50 -8.35
C SER A 5 -17.52 2.97 -8.39
N LEU A 6 -18.10 2.31 -7.41
CA LEU A 6 -18.34 0.87 -7.44
C LEU A 6 -19.61 0.62 -8.24
N THR A 7 -19.47 0.16 -9.47
CA THR A 7 -20.63 -0.29 -10.24
C THR A 7 -20.82 -1.79 -10.01
N ARG A 8 -21.89 -2.15 -9.31
CA ARG A 8 -22.25 -3.54 -9.05
C ARG A 8 -23.15 -4.02 -10.17
N PHE A 9 -22.69 -4.92 -11.01
CA PHE A 9 -23.52 -5.63 -11.97
C PHE A 9 -23.98 -6.95 -11.33
N ALA A 10 -25.30 -7.07 -11.11
CA ALA A 10 -25.88 -8.34 -10.69
C ALA A 10 -25.83 -9.31 -11.87
N ALA A 11 -25.25 -10.51 -11.68
CA ALA A 11 -25.31 -11.56 -12.67
C ALA A 11 -26.77 -12.02 -12.82
N ALA A 12 -27.30 -12.00 -14.02
CA ALA A 12 -28.64 -12.50 -14.36
C ALA A 12 -28.74 -14.03 -14.17
N ASP A 13 -27.63 -14.75 -14.11
CA ASP A 13 -27.55 -16.19 -13.90
C ASP A 13 -27.01 -16.50 -12.49
N LYS A 14 -27.83 -17.06 -11.64
CA LYS A 14 -27.50 -17.46 -10.25
C LYS A 14 -26.39 -18.53 -10.16
N ARG A 15 -26.03 -19.18 -11.28
CA ARG A 15 -24.95 -20.19 -11.35
C ARG A 15 -23.58 -19.56 -11.58
N LYS A 16 -23.47 -18.28 -11.99
CA LYS A 16 -22.21 -17.59 -12.23
C LYS A 16 -21.83 -16.77 -11.00
N LYS A 17 -20.56 -16.84 -10.59
CA LYS A 17 -20.02 -15.96 -9.55
C LYS A 17 -20.16 -14.50 -10.02
N PRO A 18 -20.63 -13.57 -9.16
CA PRO A 18 -20.73 -12.17 -9.54
C PRO A 18 -19.33 -11.63 -9.89
N ILE A 19 -19.23 -10.98 -11.04
CA ILE A 19 -18.00 -10.28 -11.45
C ILE A 19 -18.11 -8.84 -10.94
N MET A 20 -17.09 -8.40 -10.22
CA MET A 20 -17.00 -7.03 -9.71
C MET A 20 -15.96 -6.27 -10.56
N TYR A 21 -16.35 -5.13 -11.10
CA TYR A 21 -15.46 -4.21 -11.79
C TYR A 21 -15.19 -2.99 -10.89
N MET A 22 -13.92 -2.62 -10.74
CA MET A 22 -13.50 -1.40 -10.06
C MET A 22 -12.96 -0.44 -11.11
N VAL A 23 -13.60 0.70 -11.28
CA VAL A 23 -13.14 1.75 -12.19
C VAL A 23 -12.24 2.70 -11.40
N MET A 24 -11.00 2.86 -11.86
CA MET A 24 -9.98 3.72 -11.25
C MET A 24 -9.38 4.65 -12.30
N PRO A 25 -8.80 5.80 -11.88
CA PRO A 25 -8.00 6.63 -12.78
C PRO A 25 -6.88 5.81 -13.42
N TYR A 26 -6.64 6.03 -14.70
CA TYR A 26 -5.52 5.40 -15.39
C TYR A 26 -4.19 6.02 -14.93
N MET A 27 -3.21 5.17 -14.62
CA MET A 27 -1.85 5.57 -14.23
C MET A 27 -0.87 5.03 -15.28
N ASN A 28 0.01 5.90 -15.78
CA ASN A 28 0.87 5.59 -16.92
C ASN A 28 2.01 4.62 -16.58
N HIS A 29 2.51 4.68 -15.32
CA HIS A 29 3.69 3.97 -14.90
C HIS A 29 3.50 3.42 -13.49
N ASP A 30 4.24 2.37 -13.16
CA ASP A 30 4.59 2.00 -11.79
C ASP A 30 6.03 2.41 -11.49
N LEU A 31 6.34 2.61 -10.21
CA LEU A 31 7.67 3.09 -9.81
C LEU A 31 8.76 2.05 -10.11
N SER A 32 8.47 0.74 -10.01
CA SER A 32 9.43 -0.32 -10.34
C SER A 32 9.87 -0.21 -11.80
N GLY A 33 8.92 -0.12 -12.73
CA GLY A 33 9.20 0.02 -14.15
C GLY A 33 9.95 1.33 -14.49
N LEU A 34 9.70 2.42 -13.73
CA LEU A 34 10.48 3.65 -13.89
C LEU A 34 11.93 3.50 -13.42
N LEU A 35 12.15 2.83 -12.28
CA LEU A 35 13.48 2.63 -11.71
C LEU A 35 14.32 1.63 -12.53
N ASP A 36 13.66 0.63 -13.13
CA ASP A 36 14.33 -0.37 -13.98
C ASP A 36 14.69 0.17 -15.38
N ASN A 37 14.15 1.33 -15.76
CA ASN A 37 14.44 1.93 -17.04
C ASN A 37 15.75 2.76 -16.99
N PRO A 38 16.82 2.35 -17.70
CA PRO A 38 18.12 3.03 -17.66
C PRO A 38 18.09 4.46 -18.21
N SER A 39 17.05 4.82 -18.96
CA SER A 39 16.87 6.18 -19.49
C SER A 39 16.21 7.13 -18.49
N VAL A 40 15.70 6.62 -17.36
CA VAL A 40 15.01 7.42 -16.34
C VAL A 40 15.96 7.69 -15.18
N HIS A 41 16.26 8.98 -14.98
CA HIS A 41 17.06 9.44 -13.84
C HIS A 41 16.24 10.41 -13.00
N LEU A 42 15.76 9.93 -11.86
CA LEU A 42 15.02 10.78 -10.92
C LEU A 42 16.00 11.73 -10.22
N LYS A 43 15.72 13.02 -10.32
CA LYS A 43 16.45 14.07 -9.60
C LYS A 43 15.95 14.17 -8.15
N GLU A 44 16.79 14.65 -7.25
CA GLU A 44 16.47 14.79 -5.83
C GLU A 44 15.13 15.49 -5.55
N PRO A 45 14.75 16.60 -6.23
CA PRO A 45 13.43 17.23 -6.02
C PRO A 45 12.26 16.32 -6.40
N GLN A 46 12.42 15.47 -7.44
CA GLN A 46 11.40 14.50 -7.85
C GLN A 46 11.24 13.40 -6.81
N ILE A 47 12.38 12.87 -6.30
CA ILE A 47 12.38 11.86 -5.24
C ILE A 47 11.66 12.41 -3.99
N LYS A 48 12.02 13.64 -3.55
CA LYS A 48 11.35 14.31 -2.42
C LYS A 48 9.85 14.46 -2.63
N CYS A 49 9.45 14.86 -3.84
CA CYS A 49 8.03 15.02 -4.19
C CYS A 49 7.27 13.68 -4.10
N TYR A 50 7.83 12.60 -4.64
CA TYR A 50 7.21 11.28 -4.59
C TYR A 50 7.18 10.72 -3.15
N MET A 51 8.26 10.88 -2.39
CA MET A 51 8.30 10.47 -0.99
C MET A 51 7.25 11.21 -0.15
N LEU A 52 7.08 12.50 -0.36
CA LEU A 52 6.06 13.28 0.35
C LEU A 52 4.64 12.77 0.04
N GLN A 53 4.33 12.53 -1.23
CA GLN A 53 3.03 12.00 -1.65
C GLN A 53 2.78 10.59 -1.09
N LEU A 54 3.81 9.74 -1.11
CA LEU A 54 3.75 8.38 -0.57
C LEU A 54 3.47 8.39 0.94
N LEU A 55 4.22 9.19 1.71
CA LEU A 55 4.04 9.29 3.15
C LEU A 55 2.68 9.88 3.53
N GLN A 56 2.19 10.86 2.77
CA GLN A 56 0.83 11.39 2.94
C GLN A 56 -0.25 10.34 2.67
N GLY A 57 -0.08 9.56 1.61
CA GLY A 57 -0.99 8.46 1.28
C GLY A 57 -0.98 7.37 2.35
N LEU A 58 0.21 7.00 2.83
CA LEU A 58 0.37 5.99 3.88
C LEU A 58 -0.22 6.46 5.21
N ARG A 59 0.03 7.72 5.58
CA ARG A 59 -0.59 8.33 6.76
C ARG A 59 -2.11 8.25 6.69
N TYR A 60 -2.71 8.60 5.55
CA TYR A 60 -4.16 8.50 5.37
C TYR A 60 -4.70 7.08 5.57
N LEU A 61 -3.98 6.06 5.09
CA LEU A 61 -4.36 4.66 5.32
C LEU A 61 -4.32 4.31 6.81
N HIS A 62 -3.23 4.67 7.49
CA HIS A 62 -3.04 4.37 8.91
C HIS A 62 -4.01 5.14 9.80
N ASP A 63 -4.26 6.42 9.52
CA ASP A 63 -5.29 7.23 10.22
C ASP A 63 -6.72 6.66 9.98
N SER A 64 -6.90 5.90 8.89
CA SER A 64 -8.14 5.17 8.58
C SER A 64 -8.15 3.73 9.11
N ASN A 65 -7.19 3.36 9.96
CA ASN A 65 -7.00 2.01 10.49
C ASN A 65 -6.86 0.93 9.41
N ILE A 66 -6.12 1.20 8.35
CA ILE A 66 -5.87 0.27 7.25
C ILE A 66 -4.38 -0.04 7.17
N LEU A 67 -4.03 -1.34 7.27
CA LEU A 67 -2.72 -1.86 6.88
C LEU A 67 -2.75 -2.20 5.39
N HIS A 68 -1.76 -1.76 4.65
CA HIS A 68 -1.60 -2.12 3.23
C HIS A 68 -1.03 -3.53 3.07
N ARG A 69 0.07 -3.83 3.77
CA ARG A 69 0.75 -5.12 3.88
C ARG A 69 1.43 -5.64 2.60
N ASP A 70 1.52 -4.82 1.56
CA ASP A 70 2.31 -5.13 0.35
C ASP A 70 2.91 -3.85 -0.26
N MET A 71 3.53 -3.03 0.60
CA MET A 71 4.26 -1.83 0.15
C MET A 71 5.51 -2.25 -0.64
N LYS A 72 5.54 -1.85 -1.91
CA LYS A 72 6.66 -2.08 -2.85
C LYS A 72 6.55 -1.13 -4.05
N ALA A 73 7.66 -0.92 -4.76
CA ALA A 73 7.72 -0.01 -5.89
C ALA A 73 6.69 -0.34 -7.00
N ALA A 74 6.41 -1.62 -7.26
CA ALA A 74 5.41 -2.04 -8.26
C ALA A 74 3.97 -1.64 -7.89
N ASN A 75 3.67 -1.41 -6.60
CA ASN A 75 2.36 -0.98 -6.12
C ASN A 75 2.26 0.55 -5.96
N LEU A 76 3.26 1.30 -6.40
CA LEU A 76 3.27 2.76 -6.44
C LEU A 76 3.10 3.23 -7.88
N LEU A 77 1.92 3.71 -8.21
CA LEU A 77 1.56 4.13 -9.55
C LEU A 77 1.77 5.64 -9.71
N ILE A 78 2.31 6.04 -10.87
CA ILE A 78 2.64 7.44 -11.18
C ILE A 78 2.05 7.78 -12.54
N ASN A 79 1.36 8.92 -12.62
CA ASN A 79 0.86 9.44 -13.89
C ASN A 79 1.84 10.44 -14.52
N ASN A 80 1.55 10.87 -15.77
CA ASN A 80 2.40 11.80 -16.50
C ASN A 80 2.44 13.22 -15.89
N GLN A 81 1.55 13.54 -14.93
CA GLN A 81 1.58 14.79 -14.18
C GLN A 81 2.43 14.70 -12.90
N GLY A 82 3.07 13.55 -12.63
CA GLY A 82 3.88 13.33 -11.43
C GLY A 82 3.06 13.10 -10.16
N ILE A 83 1.80 12.68 -10.32
CA ILE A 83 0.96 12.30 -9.18
C ILE A 83 1.20 10.82 -8.87
N LEU A 84 1.57 10.54 -7.62
CA LEU A 84 1.77 9.19 -7.10
C LEU A 84 0.53 8.71 -6.35
N GLN A 85 0.17 7.44 -6.56
CA GLN A 85 -0.92 6.76 -5.83
C GLN A 85 -0.48 5.38 -5.38
N ILE A 86 -0.88 5.01 -4.15
CA ILE A 86 -0.73 3.65 -3.62
C ILE A 86 -1.82 2.77 -4.24
N ALA A 87 -1.45 1.60 -4.73
CA ALA A 87 -2.33 0.65 -5.41
C ALA A 87 -2.22 -0.76 -4.80
N ASP A 88 -3.07 -1.66 -5.28
CA ASP A 88 -3.14 -3.08 -4.89
C ASP A 88 -3.42 -3.33 -3.40
N PHE A 89 -4.67 -3.15 -3.04
CA PHE A 89 -5.19 -3.42 -1.69
C PHE A 89 -5.61 -4.89 -1.48
N GLY A 90 -5.12 -5.82 -2.32
CA GLY A 90 -5.48 -7.25 -2.25
C GLY A 90 -5.09 -7.89 -0.92
N LEU A 91 -4.02 -7.43 -0.29
CA LEU A 91 -3.56 -7.89 1.03
C LEU A 91 -3.97 -6.95 2.17
N ALA A 92 -4.68 -5.85 1.90
CA ALA A 92 -5.02 -4.87 2.93
C ALA A 92 -5.94 -5.45 4.01
N ARG A 93 -5.76 -4.96 5.24
CA ARG A 93 -6.55 -5.37 6.41
C ARG A 93 -6.86 -4.19 7.31
N HIS A 94 -7.97 -4.29 8.03
CA HIS A 94 -8.26 -3.37 9.11
C HIS A 94 -7.28 -3.60 10.27
N TYR A 95 -6.77 -2.49 10.82
CA TYR A 95 -5.87 -2.47 11.97
C TYR A 95 -6.64 -2.02 13.21
N ASP A 96 -6.56 -2.80 14.28
CA ASP A 96 -7.33 -2.56 15.52
C ASP A 96 -6.43 -2.04 16.67
N GLY A 97 -5.12 -1.89 16.43
CA GLY A 97 -4.17 -1.44 17.45
C GLY A 97 -3.93 0.07 17.46
N PRO A 98 -3.21 0.57 18.46
CA PRO A 98 -2.76 1.96 18.48
C PRO A 98 -1.71 2.20 17.39
N THR A 99 -1.82 3.32 16.69
CA THR A 99 -0.79 3.75 15.74
C THR A 99 0.50 4.08 16.50
N PRO A 100 1.67 3.54 16.10
CA PRO A 100 2.94 3.86 16.73
C PRO A 100 3.22 5.37 16.75
N VAL A 101 3.72 5.85 17.88
CA VAL A 101 4.05 7.27 18.08
C VAL A 101 5.57 7.43 18.02
N PRO A 102 6.10 8.46 17.30
CA PRO A 102 7.53 8.72 17.24
C PRO A 102 8.16 8.87 18.63
N GLY A 103 9.32 8.22 18.85
CA GLY A 103 10.04 8.26 20.13
C GLY A 103 9.50 7.33 21.22
N GLN A 104 8.45 6.57 20.93
CA GLN A 104 7.95 5.54 21.85
C GLN A 104 8.25 4.14 21.28
N PRO A 105 8.31 3.09 22.14
CA PRO A 105 8.36 1.70 21.67
C PRO A 105 7.21 1.43 20.70
N MET A 106 7.48 0.67 19.63
CA MET A 106 6.49 0.41 18.58
C MET A 106 5.20 -0.27 19.07
N GLY A 107 5.18 -0.80 20.27
CA GLY A 107 4.06 -1.57 20.80
C GLY A 107 3.85 -2.88 20.03
N GLU A 108 2.84 -3.62 20.46
CA GLU A 108 2.40 -4.85 19.80
C GLU A 108 0.99 -4.63 19.22
N GLY A 109 0.69 -5.29 18.11
CA GLY A 109 -0.68 -5.37 17.61
C GLY A 109 -1.57 -6.09 18.64
N ILE A 110 -2.81 -5.65 18.78
CA ILE A 110 -3.73 -6.23 19.77
C ILE A 110 -4.35 -7.56 19.36
N ARG A 111 -4.09 -8.00 18.13
CA ARG A 111 -4.56 -9.31 17.62
C ARG A 111 -3.56 -9.93 16.66
N ASP A 112 -3.73 -11.23 16.43
CA ASP A 112 -2.95 -11.95 15.44
C ASP A 112 -3.42 -11.62 14.02
N TYR A 113 -2.45 -11.25 13.18
CA TYR A 113 -2.63 -11.06 11.74
C TYR A 113 -1.95 -12.22 10.97
N THR A 114 -2.18 -12.29 9.67
CA THR A 114 -1.50 -13.26 8.80
C THR A 114 0.00 -13.00 8.77
N GLY A 115 0.83 -13.99 9.15
CA GLY A 115 2.29 -13.81 9.27
C GLY A 115 3.03 -13.74 7.93
N LEU A 116 2.58 -14.47 6.90
CA LEU A 116 3.24 -14.50 5.58
C LEU A 116 2.64 -13.46 4.63
N VAL A 117 2.79 -12.20 4.97
CA VAL A 117 2.43 -11.04 4.15
C VAL A 117 3.67 -10.26 3.76
N VAL A 118 3.52 -9.24 2.91
CA VAL A 118 4.58 -8.40 2.35
C VAL A 118 5.51 -9.17 1.40
N THR A 119 5.81 -8.62 0.26
CA THR A 119 6.79 -9.15 -0.69
C THR A 119 8.15 -9.28 0.02
N ARG A 120 8.83 -10.43 -0.11
CA ARG A 120 9.97 -10.83 0.72
C ARG A 120 11.07 -9.77 0.86
N TRP A 121 11.40 -9.05 -0.19
CA TRP A 121 12.44 -8.01 -0.17
C TRP A 121 12.07 -6.77 0.67
N TYR A 122 10.78 -6.54 0.87
CA TYR A 122 10.22 -5.40 1.62
C TYR A 122 9.71 -5.82 3.00
N ARG A 123 10.00 -7.07 3.42
CA ARG A 123 9.47 -7.62 4.67
C ARG A 123 10.30 -7.17 5.85
N PRO A 124 9.68 -6.55 6.87
CA PRO A 124 10.38 -6.12 8.08
C PRO A 124 10.84 -7.29 8.95
N PRO A 125 11.78 -7.05 9.88
CA PRO A 125 12.36 -8.09 10.75
C PRO A 125 11.31 -8.90 11.50
N GLU A 126 10.31 -8.26 12.09
CA GLU A 126 9.24 -8.93 12.84
C GLU A 126 8.46 -9.93 11.99
N LEU A 127 8.23 -9.64 10.71
CA LEU A 127 7.57 -10.57 9.80
C LEU A 127 8.51 -11.68 9.32
N LEU A 128 9.81 -11.43 9.23
CA LEU A 128 10.81 -12.47 8.97
C LEU A 128 10.89 -13.46 10.14
N LEU A 129 10.71 -12.98 11.37
CA LEU A 129 10.63 -13.77 12.59
C LEU A 129 9.24 -14.40 12.81
N GLN A 130 8.32 -14.25 11.83
CA GLN A 130 6.96 -14.80 11.85
C GLN A 130 6.08 -14.28 12.99
N LEU A 131 6.38 -13.10 13.53
CA LEU A 131 5.50 -12.44 14.49
C LEU A 131 4.16 -12.11 13.82
N ARG A 132 3.08 -12.32 14.56
CA ARG A 132 1.71 -12.10 14.08
C ARG A 132 1.08 -10.82 14.62
N GLN A 133 1.56 -10.34 15.75
CA GLN A 133 1.08 -9.12 16.40
C GLN A 133 1.94 -7.93 15.96
N TYR A 134 1.81 -7.54 14.70
CA TYR A 134 2.52 -6.40 14.11
C TYR A 134 1.64 -5.16 14.00
N THR A 135 2.27 -4.02 13.79
CA THR A 135 1.63 -2.70 13.73
C THR A 135 1.69 -2.10 12.32
N THR A 136 1.24 -0.87 12.17
CA THR A 136 1.37 -0.08 10.94
C THR A 136 2.83 0.15 10.51
N ALA A 137 3.79 -0.07 11.41
CA ALA A 137 5.22 0.06 11.13
C ALA A 137 5.71 -0.85 10.00
N ILE A 138 5.04 -1.99 9.74
CA ILE A 138 5.40 -2.89 8.64
C ILE A 138 5.30 -2.20 7.26
N ASP A 139 4.32 -1.32 7.08
CA ASP A 139 4.16 -0.56 5.84
C ASP A 139 5.21 0.54 5.72
N VAL A 140 5.59 1.17 6.85
CA VAL A 140 6.65 2.19 6.89
C VAL A 140 8.01 1.59 6.54
N TRP A 141 8.31 0.38 7.03
CA TRP A 141 9.52 -0.36 6.64
C TRP A 141 9.62 -0.56 5.13
N GLY A 142 8.50 -0.93 4.49
CA GLY A 142 8.46 -1.13 3.04
C GLY A 142 8.64 0.14 2.20
N VAL A 143 8.59 1.31 2.83
CA VAL A 143 8.86 2.62 2.18
C VAL A 143 10.35 2.98 2.25
N GLY A 144 11.08 2.54 3.27
CA GLY A 144 12.53 2.78 3.46
C GLY A 144 13.35 1.74 2.79
#